data_1864a71b3260dc220a4a40e7e1276f92
#
_entry.id   1864a71b3260dc220a4a40e7e1276f92
#
_cell.length_a   1.000
_cell.length_b   1.000
_cell.length_c   1.000
_cell.angle_alpha   90.00
_cell.angle_beta   90.00
_cell.angle_gamma   90.00
#
_symmetry.space_group_name_H-M   'P 1'
#
loop_
_entity.id
_entity.type
_entity.pdbx_description
1 polymer ?
#
loop_
_entity_poly.entity_id
_entity_poly.type
_entity_poly.pdbx_seq_one_letter_code
_entity_poly.pdbx_strand_id
1 'polypeptide(L)'
;MDYDYMQSVNPGYGKPRFSSTEIRDILTSVIVLSLAFTIMYRNNMFVTSFMRPYGDGVVYAGLFGMSLALVTISFLFHELGHKFTAQKFGLWSEYRMYPTGLALALIMSLFGFLFAAPGAVCIAGNMTRESNGKVSIAGPTVNIVFAAIGLAGCLIMNGTWLVVP
;
A
#
# COMPACT_ATOMS: atom_id res chain seq x y z
N MET A 1 16.97 -1.32 -18.70
CA MET A 1 17.23 -1.56 -17.27
C MET A 1 18.54 -2.32 -17.23
N ASP A 2 19.64 -1.64 -16.86
CA ASP A 2 20.98 -2.20 -17.01
C ASP A 2 21.22 -3.33 -16.01
N TYR A 3 21.42 -4.54 -16.53
CA TYR A 3 21.77 -5.74 -15.77
C TYR A 3 23.10 -5.58 -15.00
N ASP A 4 24.00 -4.75 -15.52
CA ASP A 4 25.31 -4.48 -14.90
C ASP A 4 25.22 -3.68 -13.58
N TYR A 5 24.17 -2.86 -13.42
CA TYR A 5 23.94 -2.14 -12.16
C TYR A 5 23.56 -3.08 -11.01
N MET A 6 22.94 -4.22 -11.32
CA MET A 6 22.53 -5.19 -10.29
C MET A 6 23.69 -6.03 -9.75
N GLN A 7 24.80 -6.19 -10.49
CA GLN A 7 25.96 -6.94 -10.05
C GLN A 7 26.94 -6.13 -9.20
N SER A 8 26.88 -4.81 -9.26
CA SER A 8 27.81 -3.94 -8.50
C SER A 8 27.33 -3.61 -7.08
N VAL A 9 26.11 -3.96 -6.72
CA VAL A 9 25.59 -3.74 -5.36
C VAL A 9 26.05 -4.88 -4.47
N ASN A 10 27.18 -4.69 -3.81
CA ASN A 10 27.64 -5.56 -2.74
C ASN A 10 26.57 -5.59 -1.63
N PRO A 11 25.94 -6.73 -1.33
CA PRO A 11 24.93 -6.83 -0.28
C PRO A 11 25.63 -6.73 1.08
N GLY A 12 26.04 -5.53 1.45
CA GLY A 12 26.49 -5.28 2.81
C GLY A 12 25.32 -5.54 3.75
N TYR A 13 25.43 -6.53 4.61
CA TYR A 13 24.57 -6.76 5.76
C TYR A 13 24.52 -5.47 6.59
N GLY A 14 23.52 -4.63 6.33
CA GLY A 14 23.42 -3.28 6.91
C GLY A 14 21.97 -2.90 7.12
N LYS A 15 21.77 -1.91 7.98
CA LYS A 15 20.45 -1.31 8.31
C LYS A 15 19.61 -1.09 7.05
N PRO A 16 18.27 -1.20 7.15
CA PRO A 16 17.36 -0.95 6.04
C PRO A 16 17.72 0.38 5.36
N ARG A 17 18.05 0.31 4.07
CA ARG A 17 18.42 1.51 3.31
C ARG A 17 17.28 1.86 2.36
N PHE A 18 16.93 3.13 2.34
CA PHE A 18 16.01 3.70 1.38
C PHE A 18 16.79 4.63 0.46
N SER A 19 16.68 4.44 -0.85
CA SER A 19 17.21 5.40 -1.82
C SER A 19 16.24 6.58 -2.00
N SER A 20 16.77 7.72 -2.43
CA SER A 20 15.91 8.88 -2.75
C SER A 20 14.90 8.56 -3.84
N THR A 21 15.27 7.71 -4.80
CA THR A 21 14.37 7.25 -5.88
C THR A 21 13.24 6.39 -5.31
N GLU A 22 13.58 5.45 -4.41
CA GLU A 22 12.57 4.60 -3.76
C GLU A 22 11.57 5.42 -2.94
N ILE A 23 12.06 6.38 -2.15
CA ILE A 23 11.19 7.26 -1.35
C ILE A 23 10.24 8.04 -2.27
N ARG A 24 10.75 8.62 -3.35
CA ARG A 24 9.94 9.31 -4.35
C ARG A 24 8.89 8.40 -4.95
N ASP A 25 9.27 7.19 -5.35
CA ASP A 25 8.39 6.21 -5.99
C ASP A 25 7.28 5.75 -5.04
N ILE A 26 7.61 5.50 -3.76
CA ILE A 26 6.65 5.19 -2.71
C ILE A 26 5.66 6.34 -2.50
N LEU A 27 6.17 7.56 -2.28
CA LEU A 27 5.31 8.72 -2.05
C LEU A 27 4.39 9.00 -3.23
N THR A 28 4.91 8.91 -4.46
CA THR A 28 4.12 9.07 -5.67
C THR A 28 3.00 8.01 -5.73
N SER A 29 3.32 6.75 -5.48
CA SER A 29 2.35 5.66 -5.51
C SER A 29 1.27 5.84 -4.44
N VAL A 30 1.65 6.20 -3.21
CA VAL A 30 0.70 6.45 -2.11
C VAL A 30 -0.25 7.60 -2.45
N ILE A 31 0.27 8.72 -2.96
CA ILE A 31 -0.56 9.89 -3.32
C ILE A 31 -1.51 9.54 -4.47
N VAL A 32 -0.99 8.94 -5.54
CA VAL A 32 -1.80 8.61 -6.73
C VAL A 32 -2.88 7.59 -6.40
N LEU A 33 -2.56 6.55 -5.64
CA LEU A 33 -3.56 5.57 -5.18
C LEU A 33 -4.61 6.22 -4.28
N SER A 34 -4.20 7.10 -3.36
CA SER A 34 -5.13 7.81 -2.48
C SER A 34 -6.10 8.69 -3.27
N LEU A 35 -5.62 9.36 -4.33
CA LEU A 35 -6.47 10.10 -5.26
C LEU A 35 -7.43 9.19 -6.01
N ALA A 36 -6.95 8.04 -6.52
CA ALA A 36 -7.78 7.08 -7.23
C ALA A 36 -8.90 6.53 -6.33
N PHE A 37 -8.59 6.15 -5.08
CA PHE A 37 -9.61 5.74 -4.11
C PHE A 37 -10.59 6.87 -3.78
N THR A 38 -10.11 8.11 -3.63
CA THR A 38 -10.97 9.28 -3.37
C THR A 38 -11.98 9.47 -4.49
N ILE A 39 -11.53 9.40 -5.75
CA ILE A 39 -12.41 9.52 -6.93
C ILE A 39 -13.41 8.37 -6.94
N MET A 40 -12.97 7.14 -6.73
CA MET A 40 -13.84 5.97 -6.70
C MET A 40 -14.90 6.09 -5.61
N TYR A 41 -14.53 6.47 -4.38
CA TYR A 41 -15.48 6.63 -3.27
C TYR A 41 -16.45 7.80 -3.50
N ARG A 42 -16.00 8.91 -4.10
CA ARG A 42 -16.87 10.02 -4.45
C ARG A 42 -17.94 9.64 -5.45
N ASN A 43 -17.63 8.72 -6.36
CA ASN A 43 -18.58 8.19 -7.34
C ASN A 43 -19.51 7.11 -6.74
N ASN A 44 -19.28 6.68 -5.51
CA ASN A 44 -20.09 5.68 -4.84
C ASN A 44 -21.30 6.35 -4.15
N MET A 45 -22.50 6.00 -4.61
CA MET A 45 -23.76 6.59 -4.12
C MET A 45 -23.98 6.37 -2.62
N PHE A 46 -23.55 5.23 -2.09
CA PHE A 46 -23.67 4.91 -0.67
C PHE A 46 -22.81 5.86 0.19
N VAL A 47 -21.53 6.02 -0.16
CA VAL A 47 -20.60 6.92 0.56
C VAL A 47 -21.08 8.37 0.50
N THR A 48 -21.52 8.83 -0.68
CA THR A 48 -21.96 10.21 -0.86
C THR A 48 -23.25 10.52 -0.12
N SER A 49 -24.13 9.56 0.09
CA SER A 49 -25.37 9.77 0.86
C SER A 49 -25.12 10.12 2.32
N PHE A 50 -24.11 9.52 2.95
CA PHE A 50 -23.69 9.86 4.31
C PHE A 50 -23.03 11.23 4.43
N MET A 51 -22.42 11.71 3.36
CA MET A 51 -21.64 12.96 3.37
C MET A 51 -22.41 14.17 2.84
N ARG A 52 -23.65 14.00 2.36
CA ARG A 52 -24.50 15.07 1.82
C ARG A 52 -24.64 16.32 2.70
N PRO A 53 -24.68 16.24 4.05
CA PRO A 53 -24.79 17.43 4.90
C PRO A 53 -23.56 18.33 4.87
N TYR A 54 -22.43 17.86 4.36
CA TYR A 54 -21.17 18.58 4.36
C TYR A 54 -20.89 19.17 2.97
N GLY A 55 -20.27 20.34 2.92
CA GLY A 55 -19.86 20.96 1.66
C GLY A 55 -18.83 20.11 0.90
N ASP A 56 -18.83 20.19 -0.43
CA ASP A 56 -17.99 19.36 -1.31
C ASP A 56 -16.50 19.37 -0.93
N GLY A 57 -15.94 20.51 -0.55
CA GLY A 57 -14.54 20.61 -0.12
C GLY A 57 -14.21 19.76 1.11
N VAL A 58 -15.10 19.74 2.11
CA VAL A 58 -14.94 18.92 3.32
C VAL A 58 -15.05 17.44 2.99
N VAL A 59 -15.99 17.07 2.10
CA VAL A 59 -16.17 15.70 1.64
C VAL A 59 -14.92 15.19 0.94
N TYR A 60 -14.39 15.93 -0.02
CA TYR A 60 -13.15 15.53 -0.72
C TYR A 60 -11.95 15.43 0.21
N ALA A 61 -11.78 16.39 1.11
CA ALA A 61 -10.68 16.34 2.08
C ALA A 61 -10.79 15.14 3.02
N GLY A 62 -11.98 14.84 3.51
CA GLY A 62 -12.23 13.67 4.36
C GLY A 62 -12.00 12.35 3.63
N LEU A 63 -12.52 12.21 2.41
CA LEU A 63 -12.30 11.02 1.58
C LEU A 63 -10.82 10.82 1.23
N PHE A 64 -10.11 11.91 0.93
CA PHE A 64 -8.68 11.83 0.66
C PHE A 64 -7.89 11.41 1.91
N GLY A 65 -8.17 12.01 3.06
CA GLY A 65 -7.53 11.63 4.32
C GLY A 65 -7.78 10.18 4.70
N MET A 66 -9.01 9.69 4.55
CA MET A 66 -9.36 8.29 4.77
C MET A 66 -8.63 7.37 3.76
N SER A 67 -8.62 7.72 2.49
CA SER A 67 -7.94 6.96 1.45
C SER A 67 -6.43 6.91 1.69
N LEU A 68 -5.83 8.05 2.10
CA LEU A 68 -4.41 8.13 2.44
C LEU A 68 -4.06 7.19 3.61
N ALA A 69 -4.87 7.17 4.66
CA ALA A 69 -4.67 6.26 5.78
C ALA A 69 -4.79 4.78 5.35
N LEU A 70 -5.83 4.43 4.60
CA LEU A 70 -6.07 3.07 4.12
C LEU A 70 -4.94 2.60 3.19
N VAL A 71 -4.53 3.43 2.23
CA VAL A 71 -3.42 3.11 1.31
C VAL A 71 -2.11 2.96 2.07
N THR A 72 -1.83 3.84 3.03
CA THR A 72 -0.62 3.73 3.84
C THR A 72 -0.60 2.41 4.61
N ILE A 73 -1.69 2.03 5.26
CA ILE A 73 -1.77 0.80 6.04
C ILE A 73 -1.70 -0.44 5.12
N SER A 74 -2.51 -0.48 4.07
CA SER A 74 -2.66 -1.69 3.26
C SER A 74 -1.56 -1.85 2.20
N PHE A 75 -1.13 -0.77 1.56
CA PHE A 75 -0.15 -0.82 0.48
C PHE A 75 1.27 -0.60 1.00
N LEU A 76 1.55 0.51 1.70
CA LEU A 76 2.92 0.83 2.12
C LEU A 76 3.49 -0.25 3.06
N PHE A 77 2.74 -0.66 4.08
CA PHE A 77 3.23 -1.69 5.00
C PHE A 77 3.32 -3.08 4.34
N HIS A 78 2.47 -3.36 3.34
CA HIS A 78 2.59 -4.56 2.52
C HIS A 78 3.95 -4.61 1.79
N GLU A 79 4.29 -3.54 1.07
CA GLU A 79 5.57 -3.43 0.34
C GLU A 79 6.78 -3.46 1.30
N LEU A 80 6.67 -2.78 2.45
CA LEU A 80 7.69 -2.84 3.49
C LEU A 80 7.86 -4.24 4.06
N GLY A 81 6.80 -5.02 4.16
CA GLY A 81 6.84 -6.43 4.54
C GLY A 81 7.74 -7.25 3.62
N HIS A 82 7.55 -7.13 2.30
CA HIS A 82 8.41 -7.76 1.30
C HIS A 82 9.85 -7.28 1.42
N LYS A 83 10.05 -5.95 1.45
CA LYS A 83 11.37 -5.32 1.52
C LYS A 83 12.19 -5.80 2.73
N PHE A 84 11.64 -5.65 3.92
CA PHE A 84 12.37 -5.99 5.14
C PHE A 84 12.63 -7.50 5.27
N THR A 85 11.70 -8.32 4.79
CA THR A 85 11.92 -9.76 4.75
C THR A 85 13.02 -10.12 3.77
N ALA A 86 13.08 -9.55 2.58
CA ALA A 86 14.16 -9.75 1.64
C ALA A 86 15.53 -9.34 2.23
N GLN A 87 15.59 -8.19 2.89
CA GLN A 87 16.81 -7.70 3.53
C GLN A 87 17.29 -8.58 4.68
N LYS A 88 16.38 -9.23 5.44
CA LYS A 88 16.75 -10.23 6.46
C LYS A 88 17.47 -11.44 5.88
N PHE A 89 17.20 -11.78 4.62
CA PHE A 89 17.90 -12.83 3.89
C PHE A 89 19.16 -12.34 3.16
N GLY A 90 19.60 -11.10 3.40
CA GLY A 90 20.77 -10.51 2.75
C GLY A 90 20.54 -10.17 1.28
N LEU A 91 19.29 -10.09 0.84
CA LEU A 91 18.94 -9.72 -0.52
C LEU A 91 18.84 -8.20 -0.65
N TRP A 92 19.27 -7.67 -1.77
CA TRP A 92 18.96 -6.28 -2.13
C TRP A 92 17.49 -6.16 -2.44
N SER A 93 16.84 -5.09 -1.97
CA SER A 93 15.43 -4.85 -2.22
C SER A 93 15.11 -3.37 -2.25
N GLU A 94 14.33 -2.95 -3.25
CA GLU A 94 13.96 -1.56 -3.46
C GLU A 94 12.61 -1.48 -4.17
N TYR A 95 11.68 -0.66 -3.64
CA TYR A 95 10.40 -0.43 -4.29
C TYR A 95 10.58 0.39 -5.57
N ARG A 96 9.90 -0.01 -6.64
CA ARG A 96 9.80 0.72 -7.91
C ARG A 96 8.35 0.88 -8.32
N MET A 97 7.95 2.13 -8.56
CA MET A 97 6.61 2.40 -9.08
C MET A 97 6.48 1.94 -10.52
N TYR A 98 5.25 1.61 -10.92
CA TYR A 98 4.87 1.33 -12.30
C TYR A 98 3.93 2.44 -12.80
N PRO A 99 4.44 3.45 -13.54
CA PRO A 99 3.67 4.64 -13.91
C PRO A 99 2.42 4.31 -14.72
N THR A 100 2.50 3.36 -15.64
CA THR A 100 1.34 2.94 -16.46
C THR A 100 0.24 2.32 -15.59
N GLY A 101 0.61 1.50 -14.59
CA GLY A 101 -0.34 0.91 -13.66
C GLY A 101 -1.01 1.94 -12.74
N LEU A 102 -0.26 2.97 -12.32
CA LEU A 102 -0.81 4.10 -11.57
C LEU A 102 -1.76 4.95 -12.42
N ALA A 103 -1.40 5.22 -13.69
CA ALA A 103 -2.28 5.92 -14.62
C ALA A 103 -3.58 5.13 -14.87
N LEU A 104 -3.46 3.81 -15.03
CA LEU A 104 -4.62 2.92 -15.18
C LEU A 104 -5.54 2.97 -13.95
N ALA A 105 -4.96 2.98 -12.73
CA ALA A 105 -5.73 3.10 -11.50
C ALA A 105 -6.56 4.38 -11.46
N LEU A 106 -5.98 5.52 -11.86
CA LEU A 106 -6.72 6.79 -11.96
C LEU A 106 -7.84 6.74 -13.01
N ILE A 107 -7.56 6.20 -14.18
CA ILE A 107 -8.57 6.09 -15.24
C ILE A 107 -9.72 5.19 -14.80
N MET A 108 -9.43 4.04 -14.23
CA MET A 108 -10.46 3.09 -13.76
C MET A 108 -11.28 3.64 -12.60
N SER A 109 -10.69 4.45 -11.73
CA SER A 109 -11.40 5.08 -10.61
C SER A 109 -12.53 6.02 -11.08
N LEU A 110 -12.42 6.62 -12.28
CA LEU A 110 -13.48 7.45 -12.88
C LEU A 110 -14.74 6.63 -13.20
N PHE A 111 -14.58 5.33 -13.46
CA PHE A 111 -15.68 4.40 -13.73
C PHE A 111 -16.23 3.73 -12.47
N GLY A 112 -15.75 4.13 -11.28
CA GLY A 112 -16.26 3.65 -9.99
C GLY A 112 -15.67 2.33 -9.52
N PHE A 113 -14.62 1.82 -10.16
CA PHE A 113 -13.86 0.66 -9.68
C PHE A 113 -12.36 0.89 -9.78
N LEU A 114 -11.58 0.11 -9.04
CA LEU A 114 -10.13 0.26 -9.00
C LEU A 114 -9.45 -1.01 -9.50
N PHE A 115 -8.64 -0.84 -10.53
CA PHE A 115 -7.64 -1.82 -10.94
C PHE A 115 -6.27 -1.14 -10.85
N ALA A 116 -5.44 -1.58 -9.90
CA ALA A 116 -4.17 -0.92 -9.63
C ALA A 116 -3.00 -1.91 -9.64
N ALA A 117 -1.97 -1.54 -10.37
CA ALA A 117 -0.66 -2.15 -10.31
C ALA A 117 0.37 -1.05 -10.02
N PRO A 118 0.46 -0.56 -8.77
CA PRO A 118 1.21 0.66 -8.45
C PRO A 118 2.72 0.51 -8.59
N GLY A 119 3.22 -0.69 -8.50
CA GLY A 119 4.62 -1.05 -8.51
C GLY A 119 4.87 -2.34 -7.73
N ALA A 120 6.13 -2.61 -7.45
CA ALA A 120 6.53 -3.76 -6.66
C ALA A 120 7.92 -3.55 -6.04
N VAL A 121 8.23 -4.31 -4.99
CA VAL A 121 9.59 -4.42 -4.48
C VAL A 121 10.43 -5.29 -5.42
N CYS A 122 11.39 -4.65 -6.10
CA CYS A 122 12.41 -5.34 -6.88
C CYS A 122 13.43 -5.97 -5.93
N ILE A 123 13.75 -7.23 -6.15
CA ILE A 123 14.66 -7.99 -5.28
C ILE A 123 15.78 -8.60 -6.13
N ALA A 124 17.03 -8.48 -5.66
CA ALA A 124 18.19 -9.05 -6.31
C ALA A 124 19.11 -9.74 -5.29
N GLY A 125 19.81 -10.79 -5.75
CA GLY A 125 20.73 -11.61 -4.94
C GLY A 125 20.47 -13.10 -5.07
N ASN A 126 21.18 -13.91 -4.27
CA ASN A 126 21.05 -15.36 -4.29
C ASN A 126 19.80 -15.81 -3.52
N MET A 127 18.67 -15.81 -4.21
CA MET A 127 17.38 -16.19 -3.64
C MET A 127 17.20 -17.70 -3.64
N THR A 128 17.01 -18.29 -2.47
CA THR A 128 16.63 -19.70 -2.32
C THR A 128 15.11 -19.88 -2.43
N ARG A 129 14.64 -21.11 -2.64
CA ARG A 129 13.18 -21.40 -2.63
C ARG A 129 12.53 -20.99 -1.31
N GLU A 130 13.23 -21.23 -0.20
CA GLU A 130 12.75 -20.87 1.13
C GLU A 130 12.65 -19.36 1.31
N SER A 131 13.71 -18.60 0.98
CA SER A 131 13.69 -17.13 1.09
C SER A 131 12.63 -16.52 0.17
N ASN A 132 12.48 -17.04 -1.06
CA ASN A 132 11.45 -16.59 -1.98
C ASN A 132 10.04 -16.78 -1.40
N GLY A 133 9.74 -17.97 -0.86
CA GLY A 133 8.46 -18.24 -0.22
C GLY A 133 8.18 -17.28 0.94
N LYS A 134 9.15 -17.09 1.84
CA LYS A 134 9.00 -16.19 3.01
C LYS A 134 8.83 -14.73 2.60
N VAL A 135 9.57 -14.28 1.61
CA VAL A 135 9.43 -12.92 1.07
C VAL A 135 8.07 -12.73 0.40
N SER A 136 7.63 -13.70 -0.40
CA SER A 136 6.35 -13.60 -1.12
C SER A 136 5.13 -13.51 -0.19
N ILE A 137 5.14 -14.22 0.94
CA ILE A 137 4.01 -14.17 1.89
C ILE A 137 4.09 -12.99 2.87
N ALA A 138 5.23 -12.29 2.96
CA ALA A 138 5.45 -11.26 3.97
C ALA A 138 4.45 -10.08 3.82
N GLY A 139 4.26 -9.58 2.62
CA GLY A 139 3.28 -8.51 2.35
C GLY A 139 1.85 -8.91 2.70
N PRO A 140 1.31 -10.01 2.13
CA PRO A 140 -0.01 -10.52 2.50
C PRO A 140 -0.19 -10.77 4.00
N THR A 141 0.84 -11.28 4.69
CA THR A 141 0.80 -11.49 6.14
C THR A 141 0.58 -10.18 6.90
N VAL A 142 1.27 -9.12 6.53
CA VAL A 142 1.08 -7.79 7.11
C VAL A 142 -0.38 -7.35 6.96
N ASN A 143 -0.97 -7.50 5.78
CA ASN A 143 -2.36 -7.12 5.54
C ASN A 143 -3.36 -7.97 6.35
N ILE A 144 -3.12 -9.27 6.50
CA ILE A 144 -3.95 -10.15 7.36
C ILE A 144 -3.88 -9.70 8.81
N VAL A 145 -2.69 -9.34 9.32
CA VAL A 145 -2.54 -8.83 10.69
C VAL A 145 -3.34 -7.53 10.90
N PHE A 146 -3.23 -6.57 9.98
CA PHE A 146 -4.01 -5.33 10.08
C PHE A 146 -5.51 -5.57 9.95
N ALA A 147 -5.93 -6.48 9.08
CA ALA A 147 -7.34 -6.87 8.96
C ALA A 147 -7.88 -7.50 10.26
N ALA A 148 -7.10 -8.37 10.89
CA ALA A 148 -7.47 -8.98 12.17
C ALA A 148 -7.57 -7.94 13.30
N ILE A 149 -6.63 -6.99 13.37
CA ILE A 149 -6.67 -5.88 14.33
C ILE A 149 -7.91 -5.01 14.09
N GLY A 150 -8.19 -4.66 12.83
CA GLY A 150 -9.38 -3.89 12.48
C GLY A 150 -10.68 -4.59 12.83
N LEU A 151 -10.77 -5.89 12.55
CA LEU A 151 -11.94 -6.71 12.92
C LEU A 151 -12.14 -6.77 14.44
N ALA A 152 -11.06 -7.02 15.19
CA ALA A 152 -11.12 -7.04 16.65
C ALA A 152 -11.58 -5.68 17.20
N GLY A 153 -11.08 -4.58 16.67
CA GLY A 153 -11.52 -3.24 17.02
C GLY A 153 -13.02 -3.02 16.76
N CYS A 154 -13.51 -3.43 15.59
CA CYS A 154 -14.94 -3.35 15.26
C CYS A 154 -15.81 -4.19 16.20
N LEU A 155 -15.38 -5.40 16.56
CA LEU A 155 -16.13 -6.27 17.48
C LEU A 155 -16.20 -5.69 18.90
N ILE A 156 -15.10 -5.12 19.39
CA ILE A 156 -15.05 -4.46 20.69
C ILE A 156 -16.00 -3.24 20.70
N MET A 157 -15.93 -2.40 19.67
CA MET A 157 -16.80 -1.22 19.58
C MET A 157 -18.27 -1.59 19.50
N ASN A 158 -18.65 -2.59 18.68
CA ASN A 158 -20.03 -3.05 18.60
C ASN A 158 -20.50 -3.73 19.92
N GLY A 159 -19.61 -4.45 20.61
CA GLY A 159 -19.91 -5.04 21.93
C GLY A 159 -20.16 -3.99 23.01
N THR A 160 -19.51 -2.84 22.95
CA THR A 160 -19.73 -1.74 23.93
C THR A 160 -21.07 -1.03 23.73
N TRP A 161 -21.62 -0.99 22.52
CA TRP A 161 -22.95 -0.40 22.26
C TRP A 161 -24.12 -1.30 22.69
N LEU A 162 -23.88 -2.61 22.84
CA LEU A 162 -24.89 -3.57 23.33
C LEU A 162 -25.05 -3.60 24.86
N VAL A 163 -24.19 -2.87 25.58
CA VAL A 163 -24.17 -2.85 27.07
C VAL A 163 -24.69 -1.52 27.64
N VAL A 164 -25.18 -0.61 26.81
CA VAL A 164 -25.84 0.62 27.29
C VAL A 164 -27.34 0.32 27.42
N PRO A 165 -27.92 0.23 28.64
CA PRO A 165 -29.33 0.01 28.84
C PRO A 165 -30.19 1.19 28.36
#